data_97957bd58921fa16c0d6256cf2d8e764
#
_entry.id   97957bd58921fa16c0d6256cf2d8e764
#
_cell.length_a   1.000
_cell.length_b   1.000
_cell.length_c   1.000
_cell.angle_alpha   90.00
_cell.angle_beta   90.00
_cell.angle_gamma   90.00
#
_symmetry.space_group_name_H-M   'P 1'
#
loop_
_entity.id
_entity.type
_entity.pdbx_description
1 polymer ?
#
loop_
_entity_poly.entity_id
_entity_poly.type
_entity_poly.pdbx_seq_one_letter_code
_entity_poly.pdbx_strand_id
1 'polypeptide(L)' 'MRILGIDPGTTRMGYGVVDEEGFRLKPVTYGIVSTQSCLPLAQRLADIYKQLNLIIDQYQPDALAIE' A
#
# COMPACT_ATOMS: atom_id res chain seq x y z
N MET A 1 4.69 13.47 9.72
CA MET A 1 5.21 12.20 9.19
C MET A 1 4.17 11.53 8.32
N ARG A 2 4.56 11.08 7.15
CA ARG A 2 3.65 10.37 6.24
C ARG A 2 3.79 8.87 6.41
N ILE A 3 2.67 8.19 6.59
CA ILE A 3 2.63 6.76 6.89
C ILE A 3 1.82 6.05 5.81
N LEU A 4 2.39 5.00 5.24
CA LEU A 4 1.70 4.07 4.35
C LEU A 4 1.29 2.84 5.17
N GLY A 5 -0.01 2.62 5.30
CA GLY A 5 -0.56 1.43 5.96
C GLY A 5 -0.97 0.39 4.94
N ILE A 6 -0.67 -0.87 5.21
CA ILE A 6 -0.96 -1.98 4.31
C ILE A 6 -1.69 -3.09 5.06
N ASP A 7 -2.78 -3.57 4.47
CA ASP A 7 -3.48 -4.77 4.90
C ASP A 7 -3.19 -5.86 3.86
N PRO A 8 -2.24 -6.78 4.14
CA PRO A 8 -1.71 -7.68 3.13
C PRO A 8 -2.71 -8.73 2.63
N GLY A 9 -2.62 -9.03 1.34
CA GLY A 9 -3.31 -10.11 0.68
C GLY A 9 -2.67 -10.35 -0.67
N THR A 10 -2.69 -11.58 -1.17
CA THR A 10 -2.08 -11.90 -2.45
C THR A 10 -3.01 -11.65 -3.64
N THR A 11 -4.31 -11.59 -3.40
CA THR A 11 -5.32 -11.29 -4.42
C THR A 11 -5.81 -9.86 -4.29
N ARG A 12 -5.98 -9.38 -3.05
CA ARG A 12 -6.40 -8.01 -2.74
C ARG A 12 -5.61 -7.51 -1.55
N MET A 13 -5.01 -6.35 -1.71
CA MET A 13 -4.25 -5.69 -0.66
C MET A 13 -4.80 -4.28 -0.47
N GLY A 14 -5.33 -4.00 0.71
CA GLY A 14 -5.77 -2.65 1.07
C GLY A 14 -4.57 -1.79 1.44
N TYR A 15 -4.63 -0.51 1.08
CA TYR A 15 -3.62 0.45 1.52
C TYR A 15 -4.24 1.81 1.83
N GLY A 16 -3.57 2.55 2.69
CA GLY A 16 -3.92 3.92 3.00
C GLY A 16 -2.68 4.73 3.29
N VAL A 17 -2.69 5.99 2.88
CA VAL A 17 -1.64 6.95 3.19
C VAL A 17 -2.22 8.04 4.06
N VAL A 18 -1.61 8.29 5.21
CA VAL A 18 -2.02 9.34 6.13
C VAL A 18 -0.83 10.23 6.49
N ASP A 19 -1.11 11.52 6.70
CA ASP A 19 -0.16 12.44 7.26
C ASP A 19 -0.46 12.62 8.74
N GLU A 20 0.54 12.39 9.59
CA GLU A 20 0.47 12.64 11.01
C GLU A 20 1.18 13.95 11.32
N GLU A 21 0.43 14.89 11.88
CA GLU A 21 0.94 16.19 12.28
C GLU A 21 0.47 16.49 13.71
N GLY A 22 1.38 16.28 14.68
CA GLY A 22 1.04 16.40 16.09
C GLY A 22 -0.04 15.39 16.49
N PHE A 23 -1.21 15.87 16.91
CA PHE A 23 -2.34 14.99 17.27
C PHE A 23 -3.34 14.80 16.14
N ARG A 24 -3.03 15.28 14.93
CA ARG A 24 -3.92 15.20 13.79
C ARG A 24 -3.47 14.12 12.83
N LEU A 25 -4.44 13.34 12.34
CA LEU A 25 -4.26 12.40 11.23
C LEU A 25 -5.05 12.94 10.05
N LYS A 26 -4.36 13.16 8.94
CA LYS A 26 -4.99 13.66 7.72
C LYS A 26 -4.90 12.59 6.64
N PRO A 27 -6.02 12.03 6.18
CA PRO A 27 -5.97 11.05 5.10
C PRO A 27 -5.51 11.71 3.81
N VAL A 28 -4.56 11.06 3.13
CA VAL A 28 -4.04 11.51 1.83
C VAL A 28 -4.71 10.74 0.72
N THR A 29 -4.69 9.41 0.80
CA THR A 29 -5.33 8.52 -0.16
C THR A 29 -5.55 7.15 0.43
N TYR A 30 -6.37 6.35 -0.23
CA TYR A 30 -6.53 4.93 0.09
C TYR A 30 -6.94 4.20 -1.19
N GLY A 31 -6.76 2.90 -1.19
CA GLY A 31 -7.14 2.10 -2.34
C GLY A 31 -6.90 0.61 -2.13
N ILE A 32 -7.06 -0.12 -3.22
CA ILE A 32 -6.86 -1.56 -3.24
C ILE A 32 -5.94 -1.90 -4.40
N VAL A 33 -4.91 -2.70 -4.11
CA VAL A 33 -4.07 -3.35 -5.11
C VAL A 33 -4.66 -4.73 -5.33
N SER A 34 -5.08 -5.01 -6.56
CA SER A 34 -5.66 -6.30 -6.92
C SER A 34 -4.77 -7.04 -7.90
N THR A 35 -4.73 -8.37 -7.75
CA THR A 35 -4.07 -9.26 -8.70
C THR A 35 -5.08 -10.29 -9.19
N GLN A 36 -4.78 -10.95 -10.30
CA GLN A 36 -5.63 -12.01 -10.85
C GLN A 36 -5.37 -13.31 -10.09
N SER A 37 -6.41 -13.85 -9.45
CA SER A 37 -6.29 -15.07 -8.66
C SER A 37 -5.91 -16.32 -9.48
N CYS A 38 -6.13 -16.29 -10.79
CA CYS A 38 -5.74 -17.38 -11.69
C CYS A 38 -4.25 -17.42 -12.02
N LEU A 39 -3.50 -16.36 -11.70
CA LEU A 39 -2.06 -16.31 -11.96
C LEU A 39 -1.28 -17.06 -10.87
N PRO A 40 -0.10 -17.62 -11.21
CA PRO A 40 0.79 -18.21 -10.20
C PRO A 40 1.14 -17.22 -9.10
N LEU A 41 1.37 -17.72 -7.91
CA LEU A 41 1.70 -16.87 -6.74
C LEU A 41 2.90 -15.96 -7.00
N ALA A 42 3.96 -16.49 -7.62
CA ALA A 42 5.15 -15.71 -7.92
C ALA A 42 4.81 -14.50 -8.80
N GLN A 43 3.94 -14.67 -9.77
CA GLN A 43 3.52 -13.58 -10.65
C GLN A 43 2.64 -12.57 -9.93
N ARG A 44 1.73 -13.04 -9.05
CA ARG A 44 0.93 -12.15 -8.22
C ARG A 44 1.80 -11.31 -7.28
N LEU A 45 2.82 -11.91 -6.67
CA LEU A 45 3.76 -11.19 -5.81
C LEU A 45 4.56 -10.14 -6.59
N ALA A 46 4.97 -10.46 -7.81
CA ALA A 46 5.67 -9.51 -8.68
C ALA A 46 4.79 -8.30 -9.02
N ASP A 47 3.50 -8.54 -9.30
CA ASP A 47 2.53 -7.48 -9.58
C ASP A 47 2.31 -6.58 -8.37
N ILE A 48 2.16 -7.17 -7.19
CA ILE A 48 2.01 -6.42 -5.93
C ILE A 48 3.24 -5.54 -5.68
N TYR A 49 4.43 -6.12 -5.85
CA TYR A 49 5.69 -5.39 -5.66
C TYR A 49 5.77 -4.18 -6.58
N LYS A 50 5.42 -4.36 -7.85
CA LYS A 50 5.43 -3.28 -8.83
C LYS A 50 4.46 -2.16 -8.47
N GLN A 51 3.23 -2.52 -8.14
CA GLN A 51 2.19 -1.54 -7.78
C GLN A 51 2.53 -0.83 -6.47
N LEU A 52 3.07 -1.56 -5.49
CA LEU A 52 3.48 -0.98 -4.22
C LEU A 52 4.61 0.04 -4.41
N ASN A 53 5.58 -0.27 -5.26
CA ASN A 53 6.66 0.67 -5.58
C ASN A 53 6.15 1.95 -6.23
N LEU A 54 5.12 1.85 -7.10
CA LEU A 54 4.51 3.03 -7.69
C LEU A 54 3.85 3.92 -6.63
N ILE A 55 3.20 3.32 -5.65
CA ILE A 55 2.58 4.05 -4.53
C ILE A 55 3.64 4.73 -3.67
N ILE A 56 4.71 4.02 -3.34
CA ILE A 56 5.81 4.57 -2.56
C ILE A 56 6.48 5.74 -3.28
N ASP A 57 6.72 5.59 -4.57
CA ASP A 57 7.34 6.66 -5.37
C ASP A 57 6.45 7.87 -5.47
N GLN A 58 5.14 7.68 -5.61
CA GLN A 58 4.18 8.78 -5.74
C GLN A 58 4.00 9.56 -4.45
N TYR A 59 3.90 8.87 -3.31
CA TYR A 59 3.53 9.49 -2.04
C TYR A 59 4.71 9.72 -1.10
N GLN A 60 5.84 9.07 -1.33
CA GLN A 60 7.07 9.23 -0.54
C GLN A 60 6.83 9.11 0.97
N PRO A 61 6.29 7.97 1.46
CA PRO A 61 6.03 7.81 2.88
C PRO A 61 7.31 7.75 3.71
N ASP A 62 7.25 8.23 4.94
CA ASP A 62 8.35 8.17 5.89
C ASP A 62 8.40 6.85 6.64
N ALA A 63 7.26 6.19 6.77
CA ALA A 63 7.13 4.96 7.53
C ALA A 63 6.09 4.03 6.88
N LEU A 64 6.23 2.74 7.16
CA LEU A 64 5.35 1.69 6.70
C LEU A 64 4.74 0.97 7.91
N ALA A 65 3.42 0.81 7.90
CA ALA A 65 2.70 0.03 8.91
C ALA A 65 1.99 -1.15 8.22
N ILE A 66 2.22 -2.36 8.71
CA ILE A 66 1.64 -3.58 8.15
C ILE A 66 0.82 -4.27 9.26
N GLU A 67 -0.41 -4.60 8.95
CA GLU A 67 -1.25 -5.40 9.85
C GLU A 67 -0.94 -6.89 9.77
#